data_1d942072aa277eb1c518b452b0a87284
#
_entry.id   1d942072aa277eb1c518b452b0a87284
#
_cell.length_a   1.000
_cell.length_b   1.000
_cell.length_c   1.000
_cell.angle_alpha   90.00
_cell.angle_beta   90.00
_cell.angle_gamma   90.00
#
_symmetry.space_group_name_H-M   'P 1'
#
loop_
_entity.id
_entity.type
_entity.pdbx_description
1 polymer ?
#
loop_
_entity_poly.entity_id
_entity_poly.type
_entity_poly.pdbx_seq_one_letter_code
_entity_poly.pdbx_strand_id
1 'polypeptide(L)'
;GEAASIGVVMIELGKTQCLNIVKVTDFGVYLGTEEDKVLLPKKQVPDDVEVGDALTVFVYRDSSDRLIATTNKPKIQLGELKRLKVSQVTGIGAFLDWGLEKDLLMPYKEQTTHVSEGSEYLVALYIDKSGRLAATMRINKYLEKSETLVKDSAVTGTIIGITPDYRAYVAVEDKYDAFIPMSEVFEPLSVGEVIHGRVSRVREDGKLVISLKQKAYIQMDEDSVQIYDAIVKKGGSLGFTDK
;
A
#
# COMPACT_ATOMS: atom_id res chain seq x y z
N GLY A 1 -25.71 -33.35 -22.52
CA GLY A 1 -24.39 -32.82 -22.54
C GLY A 1 -24.40 -31.39 -22.04
N GLU A 2 -23.93 -31.16 -20.82
CA GLU A 2 -23.76 -29.82 -20.33
C GLU A 2 -22.57 -29.20 -21.07
N ALA A 3 -22.86 -28.15 -21.82
CA ALA A 3 -21.81 -27.34 -22.38
C ALA A 3 -21.16 -26.58 -21.21
N ALA A 4 -19.95 -26.99 -20.85
CA ALA A 4 -19.17 -26.21 -19.92
C ALA A 4 -19.00 -24.81 -20.49
N SER A 5 -19.50 -23.84 -19.78
CA SER A 5 -19.25 -22.44 -20.07
C SER A 5 -17.75 -22.23 -19.99
N ILE A 6 -17.11 -22.08 -21.10
CA ILE A 6 -15.70 -21.71 -21.16
C ILE A 6 -15.68 -20.25 -20.74
N GLY A 7 -15.40 -20.00 -19.47
CA GLY A 7 -15.22 -18.65 -18.97
C GLY A 7 -14.07 -17.99 -19.74
N VAL A 8 -14.31 -16.83 -20.31
CA VAL A 8 -13.28 -16.06 -20.99
C VAL A 8 -12.29 -15.62 -19.90
N VAL A 9 -11.07 -16.18 -19.93
CA VAL A 9 -10.04 -15.77 -19.00
C VAL A 9 -9.43 -14.50 -19.56
N MET A 10 -9.68 -13.37 -18.89
CA MET A 10 -9.03 -12.12 -19.25
C MET A 10 -7.78 -11.95 -18.43
N ILE A 11 -6.67 -11.66 -19.09
CA ILE A 11 -5.40 -11.36 -18.42
C ILE A 11 -5.51 -10.00 -17.77
N GLU A 12 -5.21 -9.94 -16.46
CA GLU A 12 -5.31 -8.71 -15.70
C GLU A 12 -3.95 -8.12 -15.39
N LEU A 13 -3.70 -6.92 -15.88
CA LEU A 13 -2.48 -6.19 -15.62
C LEU A 13 -2.39 -5.83 -14.13
N GLY A 14 -1.23 -6.05 -13.52
CA GLY A 14 -0.99 -5.67 -12.13
C GLY A 14 -1.50 -6.64 -11.09
N LYS A 15 -1.86 -7.86 -11.49
CA LYS A 15 -2.38 -8.86 -10.56
C LYS A 15 -1.69 -10.21 -10.70
N THR A 16 -1.56 -10.89 -9.56
CA THR A 16 -1.17 -12.29 -9.53
C THR A 16 -2.38 -13.13 -9.89
N GLN A 17 -2.20 -14.06 -10.80
CA GLN A 17 -3.29 -14.86 -11.36
C GLN A 17 -2.80 -16.22 -11.84
N CYS A 18 -3.71 -17.16 -11.91
CA CYS A 18 -3.39 -18.51 -12.39
C CYS A 18 -3.81 -18.58 -13.86
N LEU A 19 -2.86 -18.88 -14.73
CA LEU A 19 -3.06 -18.99 -16.17
C LEU A 19 -2.53 -20.30 -16.69
N ASN A 20 -3.16 -20.82 -17.74
CA ASN A 20 -2.75 -22.08 -18.34
C ASN A 20 -1.78 -21.85 -19.48
N ILE A 21 -0.82 -22.77 -19.65
CA ILE A 21 0.10 -22.75 -20.77
C ILE A 21 -0.67 -23.12 -22.05
N VAL A 22 -0.60 -22.24 -23.05
CA VAL A 22 -1.22 -22.49 -24.35
C VAL A 22 -0.20 -22.80 -25.44
N LYS A 23 1.07 -22.42 -25.24
CA LYS A 23 2.12 -22.65 -26.22
C LYS A 23 3.49 -22.68 -25.55
N VAL A 24 4.32 -23.63 -25.93
CA VAL A 24 5.72 -23.73 -25.48
C VAL A 24 6.61 -23.31 -26.66
N THR A 25 7.55 -22.42 -26.40
CA THR A 25 8.50 -21.93 -27.41
C THR A 25 9.93 -21.94 -26.86
N ASP A 26 10.91 -21.61 -27.70
CA ASP A 26 12.30 -21.51 -27.27
C ASP A 26 12.53 -20.29 -26.37
N PHE A 27 11.64 -19.32 -26.38
CA PHE A 27 11.78 -18.09 -25.61
C PHE A 27 11.08 -18.17 -24.25
N GLY A 28 10.25 -19.15 -24.06
CA GLY A 28 9.44 -19.33 -22.86
C GLY A 28 8.09 -19.94 -23.20
N VAL A 29 7.12 -19.74 -22.32
CA VAL A 29 5.77 -20.25 -22.53
C VAL A 29 4.76 -19.11 -22.61
N TYR A 30 3.75 -19.26 -23.44
CA TYR A 30 2.62 -18.34 -23.47
C TYR A 30 1.50 -18.86 -22.59
N LEU A 31 0.98 -17.98 -21.76
CA LEU A 31 -0.06 -18.29 -20.78
C LEU A 31 -1.33 -17.53 -21.10
N GLY A 32 -2.49 -18.14 -20.94
CA GLY A 32 -3.78 -17.53 -21.18
C GLY A 32 -4.65 -18.32 -22.14
N THR A 33 -5.10 -17.70 -23.20
CA THR A 33 -5.88 -18.34 -24.26
C THR A 33 -5.19 -18.10 -25.59
N GLU A 34 -5.69 -18.72 -26.66
CA GLU A 34 -5.12 -18.52 -28.00
C GLU A 34 -5.25 -17.04 -28.44
N GLU A 35 -6.31 -16.36 -28.00
CA GLU A 35 -6.58 -14.99 -28.40
C GLU A 35 -5.98 -13.96 -27.46
N ASP A 36 -5.85 -14.29 -26.17
CA ASP A 36 -5.29 -13.39 -25.17
C ASP A 36 -4.24 -14.14 -24.37
N LYS A 37 -2.99 -13.91 -24.66
CA LYS A 37 -1.87 -14.62 -24.04
C LYS A 37 -0.71 -13.71 -23.72
N VAL A 38 0.06 -14.10 -22.71
CA VAL A 38 1.22 -13.36 -22.21
C VAL A 38 2.41 -14.29 -22.13
N LEU A 39 3.60 -13.80 -22.44
CA LEU A 39 4.82 -14.58 -22.38
C LEU A 39 5.37 -14.63 -20.95
N LEU A 40 5.70 -15.84 -20.48
CA LEU A 40 6.56 -16.04 -19.33
C LEU A 40 7.94 -16.41 -19.87
N PRO A 41 8.99 -15.60 -19.62
CA PRO A 41 10.33 -15.87 -20.15
C PRO A 41 10.89 -17.21 -19.72
N LYS A 42 11.68 -17.83 -20.60
CA LYS A 42 12.21 -19.17 -20.41
C LYS A 42 12.92 -19.36 -19.07
N LYS A 43 13.68 -18.40 -18.63
CA LYS A 43 14.45 -18.52 -17.37
C LYS A 43 13.57 -18.66 -16.13
N GLN A 44 12.29 -18.31 -16.25
CA GLN A 44 11.34 -18.42 -15.15
C GLN A 44 10.37 -19.58 -15.31
N VAL A 45 10.46 -20.31 -16.39
CA VAL A 45 9.57 -21.44 -16.63
C VAL A 45 10.05 -22.64 -15.82
N PRO A 46 9.18 -23.27 -15.02
CA PRO A 46 9.53 -24.50 -14.29
C PRO A 46 9.92 -25.63 -15.26
N ASP A 47 10.69 -26.59 -14.76
CA ASP A 47 11.03 -27.76 -15.55
C ASP A 47 9.80 -28.63 -15.81
N ASP A 48 9.84 -29.38 -16.91
CA ASP A 48 8.82 -30.40 -17.24
C ASP A 48 7.38 -29.86 -17.34
N VAL A 49 7.22 -28.66 -17.89
CA VAL A 49 5.87 -28.10 -18.12
C VAL A 49 5.34 -28.49 -19.50
N GLU A 50 4.04 -28.63 -19.59
CA GLU A 50 3.33 -28.97 -20.81
C GLU A 50 2.18 -28.01 -21.06
N VAL A 51 1.73 -27.95 -22.30
CA VAL A 51 0.51 -27.19 -22.66
C VAL A 51 -0.66 -27.70 -21.82
N GLY A 52 -1.40 -26.80 -21.22
CA GLY A 52 -2.49 -27.12 -20.31
C GLY A 52 -2.14 -26.96 -18.84
N ASP A 53 -0.86 -26.98 -18.50
CA ASP A 53 -0.44 -26.79 -17.10
C ASP A 53 -0.77 -25.38 -16.63
N ALA A 54 -1.14 -25.25 -15.36
CA ALA A 54 -1.47 -23.98 -14.75
C ALA A 54 -0.26 -23.43 -13.99
N LEU A 55 0.02 -22.16 -14.18
CA LEU A 55 1.07 -21.45 -13.46
C LEU A 55 0.49 -20.19 -12.80
N THR A 56 0.99 -19.89 -11.59
CA THR A 56 0.65 -18.65 -10.91
C THR A 56 1.70 -17.61 -11.26
N VAL A 57 1.25 -16.50 -11.86
CA VAL A 57 2.13 -15.44 -12.36
C VAL A 57 1.57 -14.07 -12.04
N PHE A 58 2.45 -13.09 -11.98
CA PHE A 58 2.08 -11.68 -11.96
C PHE A 58 2.27 -11.11 -13.35
N VAL A 59 1.34 -10.30 -13.82
CA VAL A 59 1.40 -9.71 -15.17
C VAL A 59 1.69 -8.21 -15.07
N TYR A 60 2.70 -7.77 -15.79
CA TYR A 60 3.12 -6.37 -15.82
C TYR A 60 3.62 -6.01 -17.23
N ARG A 61 4.18 -4.82 -17.40
CA ARG A 61 4.76 -4.44 -18.69
C ARG A 61 6.28 -4.40 -18.59
N ASP A 62 6.95 -4.92 -19.60
CA ASP A 62 8.41 -4.88 -19.68
C ASP A 62 8.92 -3.48 -20.10
N SER A 63 10.22 -3.35 -20.28
CA SER A 63 10.84 -2.07 -20.68
C SER A 63 10.43 -1.58 -22.06
N SER A 64 9.90 -2.47 -22.89
CA SER A 64 9.36 -2.13 -24.23
C SER A 64 7.84 -1.95 -24.20
N ASP A 65 7.27 -1.86 -22.98
CA ASP A 65 5.84 -1.64 -22.77
C ASP A 65 4.96 -2.80 -23.22
N ARG A 66 5.52 -4.00 -23.34
CA ARG A 66 4.78 -5.20 -23.70
C ARG A 66 4.33 -5.92 -22.45
N LEU A 67 3.14 -6.54 -22.48
CA LEU A 67 2.70 -7.40 -21.39
C LEU A 67 3.63 -8.59 -21.25
N ILE A 68 4.01 -8.88 -20.02
CA ILE A 68 4.88 -9.99 -19.70
C ILE A 68 4.49 -10.57 -18.35
N ALA A 69 4.68 -11.85 -18.17
CA ALA A 69 4.41 -12.55 -16.92
C ALA A 69 5.72 -12.82 -16.17
N THR A 70 5.60 -12.90 -14.85
CA THR A 70 6.72 -13.30 -13.99
C THR A 70 6.22 -14.22 -12.89
N THR A 71 7.06 -15.18 -12.49
CA THR A 71 6.82 -15.99 -11.30
C THR A 71 7.34 -15.33 -10.04
N ASN A 72 8.08 -14.23 -10.17
CA ASN A 72 8.53 -13.44 -9.02
C ASN A 72 7.32 -12.73 -8.41
N LYS A 73 7.31 -12.63 -7.09
CA LYS A 73 6.20 -11.98 -6.40
C LYS A 73 6.52 -10.52 -6.17
N PRO A 74 5.73 -9.59 -6.71
CA PRO A 74 5.91 -8.19 -6.37
C PRO A 74 5.45 -7.94 -4.94
N LYS A 75 5.94 -6.87 -4.35
CA LYS A 75 5.54 -6.46 -3.00
C LYS A 75 4.14 -5.87 -2.94
N ILE A 76 3.59 -5.48 -4.06
CA ILE A 76 2.29 -4.81 -4.16
C ILE A 76 1.55 -5.27 -5.41
N GLN A 77 0.24 -5.35 -5.31
CA GLN A 77 -0.66 -5.61 -6.43
C GLN A 77 -1.62 -4.45 -6.64
N LEU A 78 -2.29 -4.47 -7.79
CA LEU A 78 -3.22 -3.42 -8.18
C LEU A 78 -4.28 -3.20 -7.10
N GLY A 79 -4.41 -1.96 -6.67
CA GLY A 79 -5.38 -1.57 -5.65
C GLY A 79 -4.96 -1.79 -4.20
N GLU A 80 -3.80 -2.42 -3.98
CA GLU A 80 -3.30 -2.59 -2.62
C GLU A 80 -2.52 -1.37 -2.14
N LEU A 81 -2.43 -1.22 -0.82
CA LEU A 81 -1.60 -0.24 -0.16
C LEU A 81 -0.42 -0.95 0.49
N LYS A 82 0.79 -0.49 0.19
CA LYS A 82 2.03 -1.02 0.77
C LYS A 82 3.05 0.08 0.96
N ARG A 83 3.95 -0.12 1.91
CA ARG A 83 5.10 0.75 2.05
C ARG A 83 6.19 0.25 1.13
N LEU A 84 6.65 1.11 0.24
CA LEU A 84 7.73 0.79 -0.70
C LEU A 84 8.87 1.77 -0.52
N LYS A 85 10.09 1.26 -0.70
CA LYS A 85 11.30 2.06 -0.55
C LYS A 85 11.66 2.74 -1.84
N VAL A 86 12.05 4.00 -1.75
CA VAL A 86 12.54 4.75 -2.92
C VAL A 86 13.97 4.34 -3.20
N SER A 87 14.19 3.76 -4.39
CA SER A 87 15.53 3.37 -4.81
C SER A 87 16.26 4.51 -5.52
N GLN A 88 15.55 5.40 -6.20
CA GLN A 88 16.15 6.49 -6.95
C GLN A 88 15.14 7.62 -7.18
N VAL A 89 15.61 8.86 -7.16
CA VAL A 89 14.81 10.02 -7.55
C VAL A 89 15.40 10.58 -8.84
N THR A 90 14.56 10.82 -9.84
CA THR A 90 14.98 11.27 -11.16
C THR A 90 14.18 12.49 -11.60
N GLY A 91 14.44 13.00 -12.81
CA GLY A 91 13.69 14.14 -13.36
C GLY A 91 12.22 13.87 -13.66
N ILE A 92 11.79 12.61 -13.69
CA ILE A 92 10.40 12.26 -13.99
C ILE A 92 9.63 11.78 -12.77
N GLY A 93 10.28 11.53 -11.69
CA GLY A 93 9.65 11.04 -10.46
C GLY A 93 10.60 10.15 -9.68
N ALA A 94 10.04 9.41 -8.73
CA ALA A 94 10.77 8.46 -7.92
C ALA A 94 10.57 7.05 -8.45
N PHE A 95 11.60 6.23 -8.35
CA PHE A 95 11.49 4.81 -8.63
C PHE A 95 11.48 4.04 -7.31
N LEU A 96 10.55 3.12 -7.18
CA LEU A 96 10.32 2.36 -5.96
C LEU A 96 10.68 0.90 -6.17
N ASP A 97 11.31 0.31 -5.15
CA ASP A 97 11.58 -1.12 -5.14
C ASP A 97 10.28 -1.87 -4.81
N TRP A 98 9.73 -2.55 -5.78
CA TRP A 98 8.52 -3.36 -5.62
C TRP A 98 8.77 -4.85 -5.78
N GLY A 99 10.05 -5.25 -5.78
CA GLY A 99 10.42 -6.67 -5.80
C GLY A 99 10.63 -7.26 -7.19
N LEU A 100 10.45 -6.50 -8.24
CA LEU A 100 10.70 -6.94 -9.61
C LEU A 100 11.97 -6.28 -10.14
N GLU A 101 12.49 -6.82 -11.25
CA GLU A 101 13.74 -6.35 -11.81
C GLU A 101 13.70 -4.88 -12.21
N LYS A 102 12.60 -4.43 -12.76
CA LYS A 102 12.40 -3.03 -13.11
C LYS A 102 11.63 -2.35 -12.01
N ASP A 103 12.17 -1.26 -11.45
CA ASP A 103 11.51 -0.51 -10.40
C ASP A 103 10.20 0.15 -10.86
N LEU A 104 9.33 0.46 -9.93
CA LEU A 104 8.03 1.05 -10.18
C LEU A 104 8.13 2.56 -10.14
N LEU A 105 7.66 3.24 -11.16
CA LEU A 105 7.65 4.69 -11.22
C LEU A 105 6.52 5.30 -10.38
N MET A 106 6.87 6.30 -9.59
CA MET A 106 5.92 7.18 -8.93
C MET A 106 6.12 8.60 -9.48
N PRO A 107 5.29 9.05 -10.43
CA PRO A 107 5.44 10.37 -11.03
C PRO A 107 5.32 11.50 -10.01
N TYR A 108 5.93 12.64 -10.27
CA TYR A 108 5.85 13.78 -9.36
C TYR A 108 4.41 14.20 -9.03
N LYS A 109 3.50 14.14 -9.99
CA LYS A 109 2.10 14.51 -9.78
C LYS A 109 1.38 13.60 -8.78
N GLU A 110 1.92 12.40 -8.54
CA GLU A 110 1.36 11.44 -7.60
C GLU A 110 2.03 11.49 -6.23
N GLN A 111 2.98 12.38 -6.03
CA GLN A 111 3.66 12.56 -4.75
C GLN A 111 2.97 13.66 -3.95
N THR A 112 2.67 13.39 -2.69
CA THR A 112 2.01 14.36 -1.81
C THR A 112 2.98 15.09 -0.91
N THR A 113 4.25 14.73 -0.96
CA THR A 113 5.34 15.39 -0.24
C THR A 113 6.63 15.18 -1.01
N HIS A 114 7.68 15.88 -0.63
CA HIS A 114 9.02 15.64 -1.16
C HIS A 114 9.47 14.25 -0.72
N VAL A 115 9.91 13.43 -1.65
CA VAL A 115 10.38 12.07 -1.35
C VAL A 115 11.90 12.00 -1.43
N SER A 116 12.49 11.15 -0.59
CA SER A 116 13.93 10.99 -0.49
C SER A 116 14.34 9.54 -0.77
N GLU A 117 15.49 9.37 -1.42
CA GLU A 117 16.04 8.04 -1.65
C GLU A 117 16.26 7.33 -0.32
N GLY A 118 16.00 6.04 -0.30
CA GLY A 118 16.18 5.22 0.88
C GLY A 118 15.02 5.25 1.88
N SER A 119 14.11 6.20 1.75
CA SER A 119 12.91 6.28 2.61
C SER A 119 11.78 5.46 2.05
N GLU A 120 10.87 5.06 2.92
CA GLU A 120 9.68 4.30 2.55
C GLU A 120 8.44 5.16 2.61
N TYR A 121 7.52 4.96 1.67
CA TYR A 121 6.27 5.69 1.61
C TYR A 121 5.11 4.73 1.38
N LEU A 122 3.97 5.03 1.97
CA LEU A 122 2.75 4.27 1.76
C LEU A 122 2.15 4.67 0.41
N VAL A 123 2.01 3.70 -0.48
CA VAL A 123 1.56 3.93 -1.86
C VAL A 123 0.54 2.89 -2.29
N ALA A 124 -0.20 3.21 -3.35
CA ALA A 124 -1.04 2.26 -4.07
C ALA A 124 -0.48 2.02 -5.46
N LEU A 125 -0.74 0.85 -5.99
CA LEU A 125 -0.44 0.52 -7.38
C LEU A 125 -1.68 0.83 -8.21
N TYR A 126 -1.52 1.57 -9.30
CA TYR A 126 -2.63 1.93 -10.19
C TYR A 126 -2.20 1.85 -11.64
N ILE A 127 -3.19 1.84 -12.52
CA ILE A 127 -2.96 1.89 -13.98
C ILE A 127 -3.20 3.33 -14.41
N ASP A 128 -2.19 3.95 -15.01
CA ASP A 128 -2.30 5.33 -15.47
C ASP A 128 -3.08 5.43 -16.79
N LYS A 129 -3.27 6.66 -17.28
CA LYS A 129 -4.04 6.89 -18.51
C LYS A 129 -3.41 6.27 -19.74
N SER A 130 -2.12 5.98 -19.72
CA SER A 130 -1.42 5.34 -20.83
C SER A 130 -1.45 3.81 -20.73
N GLY A 131 -2.10 3.25 -19.71
CA GLY A 131 -2.17 1.81 -19.51
C GLY A 131 -0.97 1.21 -18.82
N ARG A 132 -0.14 2.02 -18.15
CA ARG A 132 1.04 1.54 -17.44
C ARG A 132 0.78 1.47 -15.95
N LEU A 133 1.44 0.52 -15.28
CA LEU A 133 1.44 0.45 -13.84
C LEU A 133 2.31 1.56 -13.25
N ALA A 134 1.83 2.21 -12.23
CA ALA A 134 2.56 3.26 -11.53
C ALA A 134 2.13 3.29 -10.05
N ALA A 135 2.88 4.00 -9.24
CA ALA A 135 2.58 4.17 -7.82
C ALA A 135 2.02 5.56 -7.54
N THR A 136 1.17 5.66 -6.54
CA THR A 136 0.62 6.94 -6.10
C THR A 136 0.61 7.03 -4.58
N MET A 137 0.94 8.21 -4.04
CA MET A 137 0.76 8.54 -2.63
C MET A 137 -0.64 9.13 -2.38
N ARG A 138 -1.43 9.36 -3.42
CA ARG A 138 -2.81 9.86 -3.29
C ARG A 138 -3.75 8.70 -3.04
N ILE A 139 -3.70 8.20 -1.81
CA ILE A 139 -4.28 6.90 -1.47
C ILE A 139 -5.65 6.97 -0.81
N ASN A 140 -6.24 8.14 -0.64
CA ASN A 140 -7.51 8.28 0.07
C ASN A 140 -8.60 7.34 -0.44
N LYS A 141 -8.72 7.19 -1.74
CA LYS A 141 -9.75 6.32 -2.31
C LYS A 141 -9.53 4.83 -2.12
N TYR A 142 -8.33 4.44 -1.67
CA TYR A 142 -8.01 3.04 -1.42
C TYR A 142 -8.19 2.67 0.05
N LEU A 143 -8.48 3.65 0.91
CA LEU A 143 -8.68 3.40 2.32
C LEU A 143 -10.06 2.79 2.58
N GLU A 144 -10.11 1.94 3.57
CA GLU A 144 -11.32 1.22 3.92
C GLU A 144 -11.93 1.74 5.21
N LYS A 145 -13.16 1.32 5.49
CA LYS A 145 -13.79 1.58 6.76
C LYS A 145 -13.53 0.39 7.67
N SER A 146 -13.22 0.65 8.94
CA SER A 146 -13.03 -0.44 9.89
C SER A 146 -14.36 -0.88 10.45
N GLU A 147 -14.55 -2.18 10.57
CA GLU A 147 -15.74 -2.75 11.21
C GLU A 147 -15.46 -3.13 12.66
N THR A 148 -14.21 -3.09 13.09
CA THR A 148 -13.80 -3.55 14.40
C THR A 148 -13.30 -2.45 15.33
N LEU A 149 -12.76 -1.38 14.79
CA LEU A 149 -12.25 -0.27 15.58
C LEU A 149 -13.42 0.58 16.12
N VAL A 150 -13.36 0.84 17.41
CA VAL A 150 -14.41 1.57 18.11
C VAL A 150 -13.78 2.68 18.94
N LYS A 151 -14.61 3.54 19.54
CA LYS A 151 -14.14 4.58 20.44
C LYS A 151 -13.19 3.98 21.48
N ASP A 152 -12.12 4.68 21.72
CA ASP A 152 -11.04 4.33 22.66
C ASP A 152 -10.10 3.22 22.20
N SER A 153 -10.29 2.63 21.04
CA SER A 153 -9.31 1.69 20.49
C SER A 153 -7.97 2.39 20.30
N ALA A 154 -6.90 1.76 20.75
CA ALA A 154 -5.54 2.24 20.49
C ALA A 154 -5.20 1.92 19.03
N VAL A 155 -4.60 2.87 18.33
CA VAL A 155 -4.27 2.72 16.92
C VAL A 155 -2.90 3.28 16.60
N THR A 156 -2.30 2.73 15.55
CA THR A 156 -1.09 3.25 14.93
C THR A 156 -1.46 3.60 13.49
N GLY A 157 -1.00 4.71 12.99
CA GLY A 157 -1.29 5.12 11.63
C GLY A 157 -0.18 5.94 11.01
N THR A 158 -0.34 6.18 9.71
CA THR A 158 0.62 6.96 8.92
C THR A 158 -0.08 8.23 8.46
N ILE A 159 0.59 9.37 8.64
CA ILE A 159 0.09 10.65 8.11
C ILE A 159 0.22 10.60 6.58
N ILE A 160 -0.89 10.79 5.89
CA ILE A 160 -0.91 10.73 4.42
C ILE A 160 -1.19 12.07 3.77
N GLY A 161 -1.58 13.07 4.54
CA GLY A 161 -1.81 14.40 4.02
C GLY A 161 -2.08 15.38 5.16
N ILE A 162 -1.77 16.64 4.94
CA ILE A 162 -1.99 17.70 5.91
C ILE A 162 -2.65 18.85 5.16
N THR A 163 -3.78 19.31 5.66
CA THR A 163 -4.49 20.43 5.05
C THR A 163 -3.88 21.76 5.50
N PRO A 164 -4.15 22.86 4.77
CA PRO A 164 -3.65 24.18 5.16
C PRO A 164 -4.09 24.60 6.56
N ASP A 165 -5.21 24.10 7.06
CA ASP A 165 -5.68 24.38 8.41
C ASP A 165 -5.15 23.38 9.44
N TYR A 166 -4.09 22.64 9.08
CA TYR A 166 -3.39 21.69 9.96
C TYR A 166 -4.19 20.46 10.40
N ARG A 167 -5.27 20.12 9.70
CA ARG A 167 -5.91 18.82 9.89
C ARG A 167 -5.04 17.77 9.22
N ALA A 168 -4.82 16.64 9.85
CA ALA A 168 -4.02 15.58 9.28
C ALA A 168 -4.89 14.39 8.88
N TYR A 169 -4.70 13.90 7.67
CA TYR A 169 -5.33 12.65 7.24
C TYR A 169 -4.40 11.49 7.56
N VAL A 170 -4.99 10.40 8.00
CA VAL A 170 -4.26 9.25 8.53
C VAL A 170 -4.75 7.96 7.89
N ALA A 171 -3.83 7.09 7.54
CA ALA A 171 -4.15 5.70 7.22
C ALA A 171 -3.87 4.88 8.47
N VAL A 172 -4.93 4.53 9.21
CA VAL A 172 -4.80 3.72 10.41
C VAL A 172 -4.50 2.29 10.01
N GLU A 173 -3.45 1.72 10.58
CA GLU A 173 -2.95 0.38 10.24
C GLU A 173 -2.62 0.26 8.74
N ASP A 174 -2.26 1.37 8.10
CA ASP A 174 -2.01 1.50 6.67
C ASP A 174 -3.21 1.02 5.81
N LYS A 175 -4.42 1.11 6.34
CA LYS A 175 -5.60 0.54 5.71
C LYS A 175 -6.87 1.37 5.89
N TYR A 176 -7.11 1.90 7.09
CA TYR A 176 -8.38 2.50 7.44
C TYR A 176 -8.35 4.03 7.39
N ASP A 177 -9.44 4.59 6.87
CA ASP A 177 -9.61 6.02 6.68
C ASP A 177 -9.84 6.74 8.01
N ALA A 178 -8.99 7.70 8.31
CA ALA A 178 -9.05 8.45 9.55
C ALA A 178 -8.49 9.86 9.39
N PHE A 179 -8.75 10.70 10.38
CA PHE A 179 -8.12 12.01 10.43
C PHE A 179 -7.91 12.46 11.89
N ILE A 180 -6.98 13.37 12.07
CA ILE A 180 -6.72 14.05 13.33
C ILE A 180 -7.25 15.47 13.19
N PRO A 181 -8.24 15.90 14.00
CA PRO A 181 -8.74 17.26 13.94
C PRO A 181 -7.64 18.26 14.31
N MET A 182 -7.75 19.48 13.78
CA MET A 182 -6.78 20.53 14.09
C MET A 182 -6.60 20.71 15.60
N SER A 183 -7.65 20.61 16.38
CA SER A 183 -7.60 20.76 17.84
C SER A 183 -6.76 19.69 18.55
N GLU A 184 -6.47 18.58 17.88
CA GLU A 184 -5.68 17.51 18.45
C GLU A 184 -4.22 17.53 17.96
N VAL A 185 -3.85 18.47 17.08
CA VAL A 185 -2.49 18.58 16.57
C VAL A 185 -1.73 19.56 17.44
N PHE A 186 -0.82 19.07 18.25
CA PHE A 186 -0.06 19.89 19.20
C PHE A 186 1.35 20.19 18.73
N GLU A 187 1.86 19.42 17.83
CA GLU A 187 3.18 19.58 17.26
C GLU A 187 3.05 19.45 15.73
N PRO A 188 3.97 20.04 14.97
CA PRO A 188 3.92 19.86 13.52
C PRO A 188 4.01 18.40 13.14
N LEU A 189 3.14 17.98 12.24
CA LEU A 189 3.12 16.63 11.70
C LEU A 189 3.65 16.66 10.27
N SER A 190 4.22 15.56 9.83
CA SER A 190 4.75 15.43 8.47
C SER A 190 4.12 14.23 7.75
N VAL A 191 3.93 14.35 6.45
CA VAL A 191 3.46 13.23 5.64
C VAL A 191 4.50 12.12 5.71
N GLY A 192 4.04 10.90 5.94
CA GLY A 192 4.91 9.75 6.14
C GLY A 192 5.20 9.43 7.61
N GLU A 193 4.92 10.36 8.51
CA GLU A 193 5.16 10.15 9.93
C GLU A 193 4.19 9.11 10.49
N VAL A 194 4.69 8.25 11.35
CA VAL A 194 3.88 7.26 12.05
C VAL A 194 3.43 7.85 13.38
N ILE A 195 2.14 7.78 13.66
CA ILE A 195 1.58 8.27 14.91
C ILE A 195 0.92 7.14 15.69
N HIS A 196 0.87 7.32 17.00
CA HIS A 196 0.16 6.45 17.91
C HIS A 196 -0.91 7.27 18.60
N GLY A 197 -2.12 6.79 18.63
CA GLY A 197 -3.24 7.50 19.21
C GLY A 197 -4.38 6.56 19.57
N ARG A 198 -5.53 7.13 19.76
CA ARG A 198 -6.75 6.37 20.00
C ARG A 198 -7.88 6.93 19.19
N VAL A 199 -8.88 6.11 18.93
CA VAL A 199 -10.10 6.54 18.27
C VAL A 199 -10.92 7.35 19.26
N SER A 200 -11.15 8.63 19.00
CA SER A 200 -12.00 9.46 19.86
C SER A 200 -13.47 9.26 19.52
N ARG A 201 -13.77 9.01 18.25
CA ARG A 201 -15.12 8.63 17.81
C ARG A 201 -15.06 8.04 16.40
N VAL A 202 -16.11 7.34 16.04
CA VAL A 202 -16.32 6.83 14.68
C VAL A 202 -17.45 7.65 14.07
N ARG A 203 -17.21 8.26 12.91
CA ARG A 203 -18.22 9.06 12.23
C ARG A 203 -19.27 8.15 11.58
N GLU A 204 -20.42 8.71 11.24
CA GLU A 204 -21.48 7.97 10.58
C GLU A 204 -21.04 7.37 9.25
N ASP A 205 -20.14 8.06 8.53
CA ASP A 205 -19.59 7.57 7.27
C ASP A 205 -18.47 6.53 7.46
N GLY A 206 -18.18 6.14 8.70
CA GLY A 206 -17.16 5.14 9.02
C GLY A 206 -15.75 5.69 9.18
N LYS A 207 -15.55 6.98 8.93
CA LYS A 207 -14.23 7.58 9.09
C LYS A 207 -13.89 7.70 10.57
N LEU A 208 -12.67 7.34 10.93
CA LEU A 208 -12.20 7.40 12.31
C LEU A 208 -11.67 8.79 12.65
N VAL A 209 -11.98 9.28 13.83
CA VAL A 209 -11.42 10.52 14.35
C VAL A 209 -10.41 10.13 15.41
N ILE A 210 -9.17 10.58 15.26
CA ILE A 210 -8.05 10.17 16.09
C ILE A 210 -7.67 11.27 17.07
N SER A 211 -7.45 10.89 18.33
CA SER A 211 -6.91 11.76 19.34
C SER A 211 -5.49 11.31 19.69
N LEU A 212 -4.60 12.26 19.80
CA LEU A 212 -3.24 12.01 20.25
C LEU A 212 -3.10 12.25 21.76
N LYS A 213 -4.19 12.68 22.42
CA LYS A 213 -4.16 12.95 23.85
C LYS A 213 -4.35 11.68 24.65
N GLN A 214 -3.72 11.64 25.81
CA GLN A 214 -3.97 10.58 26.75
C GLN A 214 -5.32 10.78 27.40
N LYS A 215 -5.90 9.70 27.89
CA LYS A 215 -7.12 9.81 28.67
C LYS A 215 -6.82 10.45 30.02
N ALA A 216 -7.67 11.36 30.45
CA ALA A 216 -7.47 12.11 31.67
C ALA A 216 -7.29 11.24 32.94
N TYR A 217 -8.03 10.12 33.03
CA TYR A 217 -7.93 9.30 34.22
C TYR A 217 -6.53 8.71 34.45
N ILE A 218 -5.71 8.63 33.43
CA ILE A 218 -4.36 8.08 33.55
C ILE A 218 -3.52 9.03 34.40
N GLN A 219 -3.85 10.28 34.47
CA GLN A 219 -3.06 11.27 35.15
C GLN A 219 -3.38 11.41 36.62
N MET A 220 -4.29 10.61 37.15
CA MET A 220 -4.71 10.75 38.51
C MET A 220 -3.79 10.10 39.54
N ASP A 221 -2.92 9.23 39.09
CA ASP A 221 -2.00 8.51 39.96
C ASP A 221 -0.62 8.74 39.38
N GLU A 222 0.25 9.37 40.14
CA GLU A 222 1.58 9.65 39.63
C GLU A 222 2.37 8.43 39.26
N ASP A 223 2.23 7.35 39.99
CA ASP A 223 2.98 6.15 39.67
C ASP A 223 2.44 5.54 38.37
N SER A 224 1.14 5.57 38.20
CA SER A 224 0.54 5.08 36.99
C SER A 224 0.92 5.97 35.82
N VAL A 225 1.02 7.26 36.02
CA VAL A 225 1.41 8.17 34.97
C VAL A 225 2.86 7.90 34.55
N GLN A 226 3.73 7.64 35.46
CA GLN A 226 5.12 7.34 35.11
C GLN A 226 5.21 6.08 34.25
N ILE A 227 4.48 5.05 34.62
CA ILE A 227 4.47 3.81 33.84
C ILE A 227 3.89 4.07 32.46
N TYR A 228 2.82 4.82 32.41
CA TYR A 228 2.16 5.10 31.16
C TYR A 228 3.07 5.89 30.23
N ASP A 229 3.77 6.88 30.78
CA ASP A 229 4.69 7.64 29.99
C ASP A 229 5.82 6.80 29.44
N ALA A 230 6.32 5.88 30.19
CA ALA A 230 7.36 5.01 29.74
C ALA A 230 6.90 4.18 28.54
N ILE A 231 5.61 3.85 28.52
CA ILE A 231 5.07 3.06 27.44
C ILE A 231 4.84 3.90 26.19
N VAL A 232 4.27 5.09 26.35
CA VAL A 232 3.94 5.84 25.19
C VAL A 232 4.96 6.77 24.73
N LYS A 233 5.97 7.05 25.55
CA LYS A 233 6.80 8.10 25.32
C LYS A 233 7.46 8.04 24.09
N LYS A 234 7.74 7.08 23.59
CA LYS A 234 8.44 7.10 22.53
C LYS A 234 7.66 7.10 21.48
N GLY A 235 6.75 6.59 21.67
CA GLY A 235 5.94 6.78 20.79
C GLY A 235 5.74 8.08 21.00
N GLY A 236 5.61 8.50 22.00
CA GLY A 236 5.31 9.67 22.18
C GLY A 236 5.89 10.28 23.20
N SER A 237 6.26 10.01 23.99
CA SER A 237 6.84 10.78 24.87
C SER A 237 6.06 11.49 25.74
N LEU A 238 5.56 11.13 26.55
CA LEU A 238 4.99 11.75 27.45
C LEU A 238 5.81 12.24 28.35
N GLY A 239 6.21 13.02 28.48
CA GLY A 239 6.96 13.55 29.37
C GLY A 239 6.34 13.56 30.65
N PHE A 240 6.56 12.94 31.49
CA PHE A 240 6.04 12.93 32.60
C PHE A 240 6.89 13.55 33.51
N THR A 241 6.52 14.35 34.26
CA THR A 241 7.36 14.98 35.03
C THR A 241 7.00 14.71 36.34
N ASP A 242 7.75 14.69 37.09
CA ASP A 242 7.55 14.51 38.34
C ASP A 242 7.51 15.62 38.96
N LYS A 243 7.18 16.00 39.70
CA LYS A 243 7.09 17.04 40.31
C LYS A 243 7.32 17.29 41.03
#